data_3b43c16107b0ff461094deeaa1087063
#
_entry.id   3b43c16107b0ff461094deeaa1087063
#
_cell.length_a   1.000
_cell.length_b   1.000
_cell.length_c   1.000
_cell.angle_alpha   90.00
_cell.angle_beta   90.00
_cell.angle_gamma   90.00
#
_symmetry.space_group_name_H-M   'P 1'
#
loop_
_entity.id
_entity.type
_entity.pdbx_description
1 polymer ?
#
loop_
_entity_poly.entity_id
_entity_poly.type
_entity_poly.pdbx_seq_one_letter_code
_entity_poly.pdbx_strand_id
1 'polypeptide(L)'
;MPAASYTPPRFPWAWLAVGVVVLAGMVAWGVAVYPHLPDRIPQHIGGSGVDAWTDKSVGAAFMLVFVYAGVTVLLAVTAALLLRATPSAELPDGGPPFAIAGSRRPATRTGARRMAVALLVTNIGIGLSFLIGNLVMWRTTTTPEVPWWFFAGMLTPIALGAALTLAVGLQDRREGNRLRTAAGSAPGDR
;
A
#
# COMPACT_ATOMS: atom_id res chain seq x y z
N MET A 1 -6.47 17.25 35.80
CA MET A 1 -7.14 16.02 35.36
C MET A 1 -6.11 15.17 34.62
N PRO A 2 -5.92 13.86 34.92
CA PRO A 2 -5.02 13.03 34.14
C PRO A 2 -5.52 12.96 32.70
N ALA A 3 -4.64 13.22 31.71
CA ALA A 3 -4.96 13.09 30.29
C ALA A 3 -5.45 11.67 30.06
N ALA A 4 -6.67 11.51 29.56
CA ALA A 4 -7.23 10.21 29.20
C ALA A 4 -6.26 9.53 28.23
N SER A 5 -5.70 8.39 28.64
CA SER A 5 -4.74 7.65 27.82
C SER A 5 -5.42 7.21 26.52
N TYR A 6 -4.90 7.67 25.37
CA TYR A 6 -5.40 7.26 24.07
C TYR A 6 -5.26 5.76 23.88
N THR A 7 -6.37 5.07 23.63
CA THR A 7 -6.38 3.64 23.29
C THR A 7 -6.50 3.51 21.77
N PRO A 8 -5.45 3.06 21.06
CA PRO A 8 -5.49 2.95 19.61
C PRO A 8 -6.47 1.86 19.14
N PRO A 9 -7.11 2.04 17.98
CA PRO A 9 -7.92 1.01 17.34
C PRO A 9 -7.10 -0.25 17.05
N ARG A 10 -7.76 -1.41 17.05
CA ARG A 10 -7.10 -2.68 16.72
C ARG A 10 -6.54 -2.65 15.31
N PHE A 11 -5.31 -3.12 15.17
CA PHE A 11 -4.65 -3.24 13.86
C PHE A 11 -5.40 -4.24 12.97
N PRO A 12 -5.64 -3.94 11.67
CA PRO A 12 -6.42 -4.79 10.77
C PRO A 12 -5.57 -5.95 10.20
N TRP A 13 -5.18 -6.89 11.04
CA TRP A 13 -4.29 -8.01 10.72
C TRP A 13 -4.74 -8.86 9.52
N ALA A 14 -6.06 -9.02 9.33
CA ALA A 14 -6.59 -9.82 8.22
C ALA A 14 -6.12 -9.29 6.86
N TRP A 15 -6.10 -7.98 6.66
CA TRP A 15 -5.63 -7.37 5.41
C TRP A 15 -4.11 -7.50 5.23
N LEU A 16 -3.35 -7.37 6.30
CA LEU A 16 -1.90 -7.62 6.25
C LEU A 16 -1.62 -9.09 5.92
N ALA A 17 -2.36 -10.02 6.52
CA ALA A 17 -2.21 -11.45 6.26
C ALA A 17 -2.42 -11.80 4.79
N VAL A 18 -3.43 -11.20 4.11
CA VAL A 18 -3.62 -11.37 2.66
C VAL A 18 -2.39 -10.91 1.88
N GLY A 19 -1.83 -9.74 2.19
CA GLY A 19 -0.61 -9.24 1.55
C GLY A 19 0.59 -10.17 1.76
N VAL A 20 0.75 -10.70 2.98
CA VAL A 20 1.81 -11.68 3.31
C VAL A 20 1.61 -12.99 2.56
N VAL A 21 0.37 -13.46 2.40
CA VAL A 21 0.06 -14.66 1.60
C VAL A 21 0.43 -14.46 0.13
N VAL A 22 0.13 -13.29 -0.45
CA VAL A 22 0.54 -12.95 -1.83
C VAL A 22 2.08 -12.98 -1.94
N LEU A 23 2.78 -12.35 -0.99
CA LEU A 23 4.24 -12.34 -0.96
C LEU A 23 4.81 -13.75 -0.85
N ALA A 24 4.29 -14.57 0.06
CA ALA A 24 4.72 -15.96 0.24
C ALA A 24 4.47 -16.79 -1.02
N GLY A 25 3.33 -16.60 -1.68
CA GLY A 25 3.03 -17.24 -2.96
C GLY A 25 4.01 -16.86 -4.06
N MET A 26 4.36 -15.56 -4.16
CA MET A 26 5.39 -15.10 -5.11
C MET A 26 6.76 -15.73 -4.81
N VAL A 27 7.17 -15.78 -3.54
CA VAL A 27 8.44 -16.42 -3.15
C VAL A 27 8.44 -17.90 -3.53
N ALA A 28 7.38 -18.62 -3.16
CA ALA A 28 7.28 -20.06 -3.44
C ALA A 28 7.31 -20.35 -4.93
N TRP A 29 6.55 -19.60 -5.73
CA TRP A 29 6.54 -19.74 -7.18
C TRP A 29 7.89 -19.37 -7.80
N GLY A 30 8.49 -18.24 -7.39
CA GLY A 30 9.81 -17.82 -7.88
C GLY A 30 10.90 -18.86 -7.59
N VAL A 31 10.94 -19.44 -6.37
CA VAL A 31 11.89 -20.50 -6.01
C VAL A 31 11.70 -21.74 -6.88
N ALA A 32 10.45 -22.14 -7.14
CA ALA A 32 10.15 -23.29 -8.00
C ALA A 32 10.56 -23.08 -9.47
N VAL A 33 10.38 -21.86 -9.99
CA VAL A 33 10.66 -21.55 -11.40
C VAL A 33 12.13 -21.18 -11.64
N TYR A 34 12.82 -20.60 -10.65
CA TYR A 34 14.18 -20.07 -10.79
C TYR A 34 15.18 -21.02 -11.46
N PRO A 35 15.25 -22.33 -11.11
CA PRO A 35 16.18 -23.25 -11.78
C PRO A 35 15.96 -23.35 -13.30
N HIS A 36 14.72 -23.17 -13.74
CA HIS A 36 14.28 -23.36 -15.14
C HIS A 36 14.31 -22.06 -15.96
N LEU A 37 14.64 -20.92 -15.34
CA LEU A 37 14.76 -19.66 -16.06
C LEU A 37 15.97 -19.69 -17.01
N PRO A 38 15.86 -19.04 -18.20
CA PRO A 38 16.99 -18.88 -19.12
C PRO A 38 18.11 -18.04 -18.49
N ASP A 39 19.32 -18.09 -19.08
CA ASP A 39 20.50 -17.35 -18.58
C ASP A 39 20.33 -15.83 -18.65
N ARG A 40 19.44 -15.35 -19.53
CA ARG A 40 19.04 -13.94 -19.61
C ARG A 40 17.54 -13.82 -19.36
N ILE A 41 17.17 -12.92 -18.48
CA ILE A 41 15.79 -12.68 -18.08
C ILE A 41 15.36 -11.25 -18.43
N PRO A 42 14.06 -11.02 -18.72
CA PRO A 42 13.52 -9.68 -18.96
C PRO A 42 13.79 -8.75 -17.79
N GLN A 43 14.27 -7.54 -18.06
CA GLN A 43 14.45 -6.49 -17.06
C GLN A 43 13.47 -5.34 -17.24
N HIS A 44 13.14 -5.02 -18.47
CA HIS A 44 12.18 -3.98 -18.80
C HIS A 44 11.22 -4.48 -19.89
N ILE A 45 9.94 -4.10 -19.74
CA ILE A 45 8.86 -4.45 -20.66
C ILE A 45 8.25 -3.13 -21.15
N GLY A 46 8.52 -2.81 -22.41
CA GLY A 46 7.96 -1.65 -23.10
C GLY A 46 6.69 -1.96 -23.87
N GLY A 47 6.14 -0.97 -24.58
CA GLY A 47 4.91 -1.10 -25.36
C GLY A 47 4.99 -2.10 -26.52
N SER A 48 6.20 -2.38 -27.03
CA SER A 48 6.48 -3.33 -28.11
C SER A 48 6.93 -4.71 -27.63
N GLY A 49 7.00 -4.94 -26.32
CA GLY A 49 7.48 -6.19 -25.72
C GLY A 49 8.66 -5.96 -24.79
N VAL A 50 9.48 -7.02 -24.58
CA VAL A 50 10.69 -6.95 -23.77
C VAL A 50 11.79 -6.22 -24.54
N ASP A 51 12.27 -5.11 -24.00
CA ASP A 51 13.28 -4.24 -24.63
C ASP A 51 14.61 -4.16 -23.85
N ALA A 52 14.66 -4.66 -22.60
CA ALA A 52 15.90 -4.80 -21.85
C ALA A 52 16.00 -6.19 -21.17
N TRP A 53 17.22 -6.71 -21.15
CA TRP A 53 17.54 -8.04 -20.62
C TRP A 53 18.71 -7.93 -19.65
N THR A 54 18.70 -8.77 -18.63
CA THR A 54 19.81 -8.89 -17.67
C THR A 54 20.21 -10.36 -17.48
N ASP A 55 21.43 -10.60 -17.02
CA ASP A 55 21.88 -11.92 -16.67
C ASP A 55 21.10 -12.47 -15.49
N LYS A 56 20.80 -13.77 -15.53
CA LYS A 56 20.09 -14.46 -14.46
C LYS A 56 20.85 -14.37 -13.16
N SER A 57 20.23 -13.78 -12.18
CA SER A 57 20.69 -13.72 -10.80
C SER A 57 19.50 -13.73 -9.86
N VAL A 58 19.71 -14.11 -8.60
CA VAL A 58 18.65 -14.05 -7.58
C VAL A 58 18.14 -12.61 -7.44
N GLY A 59 19.04 -11.62 -7.42
CA GLY A 59 18.65 -10.20 -7.32
C GLY A 59 17.76 -9.75 -8.47
N ALA A 60 18.11 -10.08 -9.70
CA ALA A 60 17.33 -9.72 -10.88
C ALA A 60 16.00 -10.48 -10.94
N ALA A 61 16.01 -11.80 -10.73
CA ALA A 61 14.81 -12.62 -10.80
C ALA A 61 13.77 -12.27 -9.71
N PHE A 62 14.23 -11.95 -8.49
CA PHE A 62 13.38 -11.66 -7.34
C PHE A 62 13.23 -10.17 -7.06
N MET A 63 13.64 -9.28 -7.96
CA MET A 63 13.57 -7.84 -7.77
C MET A 63 12.17 -7.36 -7.34
N LEU A 64 11.12 -7.78 -8.05
CA LEU A 64 9.74 -7.39 -7.71
C LEU A 64 9.29 -7.97 -6.36
N VAL A 65 9.78 -9.15 -5.98
CA VAL A 65 9.50 -9.76 -4.67
C VAL A 65 10.12 -8.93 -3.56
N PHE A 66 11.40 -8.52 -3.70
CA PHE A 66 12.08 -7.69 -2.71
C PHE A 66 11.45 -6.30 -2.59
N VAL A 67 11.09 -5.68 -3.72
CA VAL A 67 10.39 -4.39 -3.72
C VAL A 67 9.03 -4.53 -3.02
N TYR A 68 8.27 -5.60 -3.32
CA TYR A 68 6.98 -5.83 -2.66
C TYR A 68 7.12 -6.08 -1.16
N ALA A 69 8.13 -6.83 -0.73
CA ALA A 69 8.41 -7.01 0.69
C ALA A 69 8.69 -5.68 1.38
N GLY A 70 9.54 -4.82 0.79
CA GLY A 70 9.83 -3.49 1.30
C GLY A 70 8.58 -2.60 1.38
N VAL A 71 7.76 -2.58 0.33
CA VAL A 71 6.49 -1.84 0.30
C VAL A 71 5.52 -2.36 1.35
N THR A 72 5.42 -3.68 1.52
CA THR A 72 4.56 -4.30 2.55
C THR A 72 4.96 -3.85 3.96
N VAL A 73 6.25 -3.85 4.27
CA VAL A 73 6.75 -3.35 5.56
C VAL A 73 6.45 -1.87 5.72
N LEU A 74 6.74 -1.06 4.71
CA LEU A 74 6.50 0.39 4.74
C LEU A 74 5.02 0.72 5.00
N LEU A 75 4.10 0.08 4.27
CA LEU A 75 2.66 0.35 4.41
C LEU A 75 2.10 -0.20 5.72
N ALA A 76 2.59 -1.36 6.20
CA ALA A 76 2.22 -1.90 7.51
C ALA A 76 2.67 -0.98 8.65
N VAL A 77 3.91 -0.48 8.61
CA VAL A 77 4.42 0.47 9.60
C VAL A 77 3.63 1.77 9.54
N THR A 78 3.36 2.31 8.34
CA THR A 78 2.56 3.52 8.16
C THR A 78 1.16 3.34 8.73
N ALA A 79 0.48 2.22 8.46
CA ALA A 79 -0.83 1.89 9.02
C ALA A 79 -0.79 1.81 10.56
N ALA A 80 0.25 1.19 11.13
CA ALA A 80 0.42 1.09 12.58
C ALA A 80 0.65 2.47 13.24
N LEU A 81 1.45 3.33 12.60
CA LEU A 81 1.70 4.70 13.08
C LEU A 81 0.44 5.56 13.01
N LEU A 82 -0.36 5.45 11.95
CA LEU A 82 -1.64 6.15 11.83
C LEU A 82 -2.62 5.75 12.93
N LEU A 83 -2.68 4.46 13.28
CA LEU A 83 -3.55 3.98 14.36
C LEU A 83 -3.09 4.43 15.76
N ARG A 84 -1.79 4.65 15.94
CA ARG A 84 -1.22 5.15 17.22
C ARG A 84 -1.31 6.66 17.35
N ALA A 85 -1.53 7.39 16.25
CA ALA A 85 -1.66 8.84 16.30
C ALA A 85 -3.00 9.25 16.92
N THR A 86 -2.96 10.11 17.95
CA THR A 86 -4.17 10.69 18.51
C THR A 86 -4.92 11.49 17.46
N PRO A 87 -6.21 11.24 17.21
CA PRO A 87 -7.01 11.98 16.23
C PRO A 87 -7.05 13.48 16.52
N SER A 88 -7.16 14.30 15.48
CA SER A 88 -7.22 15.76 15.66
C SER A 88 -8.45 16.23 16.44
N ALA A 89 -9.56 15.51 16.38
CA ALA A 89 -10.77 15.82 17.13
C ALA A 89 -10.61 15.59 18.65
N GLU A 90 -9.61 14.85 19.09
CA GLU A 90 -9.34 14.58 20.51
C GLU A 90 -8.28 15.52 21.11
N LEU A 91 -7.77 16.47 20.33
CA LEU A 91 -6.77 17.45 20.77
C LEU A 91 -7.39 18.84 20.91
N PRO A 92 -7.17 19.57 22.01
CA PRO A 92 -7.78 20.89 22.28
C PRO A 92 -7.56 21.90 21.14
N ASP A 93 -6.34 21.93 20.56
CA ASP A 93 -5.95 22.90 19.52
C ASP A 93 -5.65 22.22 18.15
N GLY A 94 -6.20 21.02 17.90
CA GLY A 94 -5.91 20.23 16.70
C GLY A 94 -4.50 19.64 16.66
N GLY A 95 -3.66 19.99 17.61
CA GLY A 95 -2.29 19.48 17.82
C GLY A 95 -1.29 19.80 16.71
N PRO A 96 0.00 19.54 16.94
CA PRO A 96 1.03 19.76 15.93
C PRO A 96 0.84 18.88 14.69
N PRO A 97 1.35 19.28 13.51
CA PRO A 97 1.27 18.47 12.31
C PRO A 97 1.91 17.10 12.54
N PHE A 98 1.30 16.06 11.95
CA PHE A 98 1.83 14.70 12.05
C PHE A 98 3.12 14.57 11.24
N ALA A 99 4.17 13.99 11.84
CA ALA A 99 5.54 14.02 11.31
C ALA A 99 5.83 13.14 10.08
N ILE A 100 4.83 12.42 9.53
CA ILE A 100 5.03 11.63 8.32
C ILE A 100 4.70 12.49 7.10
N ALA A 101 5.74 12.90 6.36
CA ALA A 101 5.73 13.44 4.99
C ALA A 101 4.43 14.17 4.56
N GLY A 102 4.08 15.27 5.22
CA GLY A 102 2.92 16.11 4.84
C GLY A 102 1.55 15.51 5.12
N SER A 103 1.45 14.34 5.76
CA SER A 103 0.17 13.75 6.15
C SER A 103 -0.39 14.46 7.39
N ARG A 104 -1.65 14.85 7.31
CA ARG A 104 -2.37 15.37 8.47
C ARG A 104 -2.77 14.22 9.39
N ARG A 105 -2.93 14.52 10.69
CA ARG A 105 -3.52 13.56 11.65
C ARG A 105 -4.90 13.13 11.15
N PRO A 106 -5.28 11.84 11.34
CA PRO A 106 -6.65 11.40 11.10
C PRO A 106 -7.62 12.27 11.91
N ALA A 107 -8.79 12.59 11.34
CA ALA A 107 -9.78 13.39 12.02
C ALA A 107 -10.39 12.64 13.22
N THR A 108 -10.67 11.35 13.02
CA THR A 108 -11.33 10.48 14.00
C THR A 108 -10.63 9.12 14.10
N ARG A 109 -10.91 8.34 15.17
CA ARG A 109 -10.44 6.95 15.33
C ARG A 109 -10.95 6.06 14.19
N THR A 110 -12.17 6.28 13.75
CA THR A 110 -12.76 5.55 12.61
C THR A 110 -12.04 5.90 11.32
N GLY A 111 -11.73 7.18 11.08
CA GLY A 111 -10.94 7.66 9.96
C GLY A 111 -9.55 7.02 9.92
N ALA A 112 -8.85 6.97 11.06
CA ALA A 112 -7.55 6.29 11.19
C ALA A 112 -7.63 4.82 10.78
N ARG A 113 -8.65 4.08 11.26
CA ARG A 113 -8.84 2.66 10.91
C ARG A 113 -9.16 2.47 9.44
N ARG A 114 -10.04 3.29 8.85
CA ARG A 114 -10.37 3.23 7.41
C ARG A 114 -9.13 3.49 6.57
N MET A 115 -8.30 4.46 6.94
CA MET A 115 -7.06 4.76 6.24
C MET A 115 -6.06 3.61 6.35
N ALA A 116 -5.88 3.01 7.54
CA ALA A 116 -5.03 1.84 7.71
C ALA A 116 -5.49 0.65 6.84
N VAL A 117 -6.79 0.39 6.76
CA VAL A 117 -7.35 -0.64 5.87
C VAL A 117 -7.09 -0.30 4.41
N ALA A 118 -7.34 0.95 3.98
CA ALA A 118 -7.11 1.38 2.60
C ALA A 118 -5.65 1.19 2.17
N LEU A 119 -4.68 1.52 3.04
CA LEU A 119 -3.26 1.30 2.78
C LEU A 119 -2.93 -0.19 2.61
N LEU A 120 -3.47 -1.07 3.45
CA LEU A 120 -3.23 -2.51 3.34
C LEU A 120 -3.93 -3.13 2.13
N VAL A 121 -5.11 -2.64 1.73
CA VAL A 121 -5.77 -3.03 0.47
C VAL A 121 -4.94 -2.57 -0.73
N THR A 122 -4.38 -1.35 -0.68
CA THR A 122 -3.45 -0.86 -1.72
C THR A 122 -2.20 -1.74 -1.80
N ASN A 123 -1.66 -2.18 -0.65
CA ASN A 123 -0.55 -3.13 -0.62
C ASN A 123 -0.89 -4.43 -1.38
N ILE A 124 -2.09 -4.99 -1.16
CA ILE A 124 -2.53 -6.18 -1.89
C ILE A 124 -2.60 -5.90 -3.40
N GLY A 125 -3.14 -4.74 -3.80
CA GLY A 125 -3.18 -4.32 -5.20
C GLY A 125 -1.79 -4.25 -5.83
N ILE A 126 -0.79 -3.69 -5.13
CA ILE A 126 0.61 -3.66 -5.58
C ILE A 126 1.16 -5.09 -5.72
N GLY A 127 0.88 -5.97 -4.75
CA GLY A 127 1.30 -7.36 -4.81
C GLY A 127 0.72 -8.12 -6.02
N LEU A 128 -0.57 -7.92 -6.31
CA LEU A 128 -1.22 -8.50 -7.49
C LEU A 128 -0.62 -7.96 -8.80
N SER A 129 -0.30 -6.67 -8.85
CA SER A 129 0.37 -6.06 -10.00
C SER A 129 1.76 -6.66 -10.23
N PHE A 130 2.55 -6.86 -9.19
CA PHE A 130 3.86 -7.50 -9.30
C PHE A 130 3.76 -8.99 -9.60
N LEU A 131 2.72 -9.68 -9.13
CA LEU A 131 2.44 -11.05 -9.51
C LEU A 131 2.20 -11.16 -11.03
N ILE A 132 1.43 -10.22 -11.60
CA ILE A 132 1.21 -10.12 -13.04
C ILE A 132 2.54 -9.82 -13.78
N GLY A 133 3.37 -8.91 -13.24
CA GLY A 133 4.72 -8.65 -13.78
C GLY A 133 5.57 -9.91 -13.86
N ASN A 134 5.56 -10.71 -12.81
CA ASN A 134 6.29 -11.98 -12.76
C ASN A 134 5.77 -13.04 -13.74
N LEU A 135 4.50 -12.97 -14.20
CA LEU A 135 3.99 -13.86 -15.25
C LEU A 135 4.78 -13.75 -16.56
N VAL A 136 5.37 -12.61 -16.84
CA VAL A 136 6.23 -12.42 -18.02
C VAL A 136 7.70 -12.62 -17.65
N MET A 137 8.17 -12.05 -16.53
CA MET A 137 9.58 -12.13 -16.11
C MET A 137 10.04 -13.56 -15.80
N TRP A 138 9.16 -14.42 -15.29
CA TRP A 138 9.46 -15.80 -14.91
C TRP A 138 9.06 -16.83 -15.96
N ARG A 139 8.93 -16.43 -17.23
CA ARG A 139 8.76 -17.38 -18.33
C ARG A 139 10.06 -18.08 -18.64
N THR A 140 9.95 -19.38 -18.88
CA THR A 140 11.08 -20.24 -19.21
C THR A 140 11.45 -20.19 -20.71
N THR A 141 10.72 -19.43 -21.50
CA THR A 141 11.00 -19.22 -22.93
C THR A 141 12.01 -18.08 -23.11
N THR A 142 12.90 -18.21 -24.11
CA THR A 142 13.91 -17.20 -24.43
C THR A 142 13.32 -15.89 -24.99
N THR A 143 12.11 -15.94 -25.53
CA THR A 143 11.39 -14.79 -26.11
C THR A 143 9.97 -14.76 -25.54
N PRO A 144 9.76 -14.25 -24.30
CA PRO A 144 8.43 -14.19 -23.73
C PRO A 144 7.56 -13.17 -24.45
N GLU A 145 6.42 -13.63 -24.95
CA GLU A 145 5.40 -12.72 -25.47
C GLU A 145 4.72 -11.97 -24.36
N VAL A 146 4.52 -10.66 -24.54
CA VAL A 146 3.78 -9.80 -23.61
C VAL A 146 2.32 -9.77 -24.06
N PRO A 147 1.37 -10.30 -23.24
CA PRO A 147 -0.05 -10.27 -23.59
C PRO A 147 -0.56 -8.83 -23.67
N TRP A 148 -1.48 -8.56 -24.61
CA TRP A 148 -2.07 -7.23 -24.80
C TRP A 148 -2.73 -6.64 -23.53
N TRP A 149 -3.25 -7.49 -22.64
CA TRP A 149 -3.87 -7.10 -21.39
C TRP A 149 -2.87 -6.83 -20.25
N PHE A 150 -1.59 -7.10 -20.44
CA PHE A 150 -0.55 -7.08 -19.41
C PHE A 150 -0.49 -5.74 -18.66
N PHE A 151 -0.37 -4.64 -19.39
CA PHE A 151 -0.29 -3.31 -18.77
C PHE A 151 -1.58 -2.93 -18.05
N ALA A 152 -2.73 -3.23 -18.63
CA ALA A 152 -4.02 -2.99 -17.98
C ALA A 152 -4.14 -3.81 -16.68
N GLY A 153 -3.79 -5.11 -16.74
CA GLY A 153 -3.79 -5.99 -15.58
C GLY A 153 -2.84 -5.52 -14.48
N MET A 154 -1.66 -5.06 -14.85
CA MET A 154 -0.66 -4.59 -13.88
C MET A 154 -1.03 -3.23 -13.27
N LEU A 155 -1.57 -2.30 -14.03
CA LEU A 155 -1.86 -0.95 -13.56
C LEU A 155 -3.20 -0.86 -12.80
N THR A 156 -4.21 -1.65 -13.16
CA THR A 156 -5.55 -1.57 -12.58
C THR A 156 -5.56 -1.80 -11.06
N PRO A 157 -4.92 -2.83 -10.47
CA PRO A 157 -4.96 -3.05 -9.03
C PRO A 157 -4.28 -1.90 -8.26
N ILE A 158 -3.19 -1.34 -8.78
CA ILE A 158 -2.52 -0.17 -8.20
C ILE A 158 -3.43 1.05 -8.25
N ALA A 159 -4.05 1.32 -9.40
CA ALA A 159 -4.94 2.46 -9.60
C ALA A 159 -6.16 2.39 -8.67
N LEU A 160 -6.78 1.22 -8.53
CA LEU A 160 -7.89 0.99 -7.61
C LEU A 160 -7.49 1.19 -6.15
N GLY A 161 -6.33 0.68 -5.74
CA GLY A 161 -5.80 0.87 -4.39
C GLY A 161 -5.51 2.35 -4.10
N ALA A 162 -4.86 3.05 -5.03
CA ALA A 162 -4.57 4.47 -4.91
C ALA A 162 -5.86 5.31 -4.85
N ALA A 163 -6.84 5.02 -5.70
CA ALA A 163 -8.14 5.69 -5.70
C ALA A 163 -8.90 5.48 -4.38
N LEU A 164 -8.89 4.25 -3.84
CA LEU A 164 -9.47 3.94 -2.53
C LEU A 164 -8.80 4.76 -1.42
N THR A 165 -7.47 4.77 -1.38
CA THR A 165 -6.72 5.52 -0.37
C THR A 165 -6.99 7.02 -0.46
N LEU A 166 -7.05 7.57 -1.68
CA LEU A 166 -7.40 8.95 -1.91
C LEU A 166 -8.83 9.27 -1.47
N ALA A 167 -9.81 8.43 -1.83
CA ALA A 167 -11.21 8.61 -1.45
C ALA A 167 -11.39 8.61 0.07
N VAL A 168 -10.77 7.67 0.78
CA VAL A 168 -10.80 7.61 2.25
C VAL A 168 -10.14 8.86 2.86
N GLY A 169 -9.01 9.30 2.32
CA GLY A 169 -8.33 10.52 2.77
C GLY A 169 -9.16 11.79 2.58
N LEU A 170 -9.89 11.90 1.46
CA LEU A 170 -10.81 13.01 1.20
C LEU A 170 -12.03 12.97 2.13
N GLN A 171 -12.57 11.80 2.43
CA GLN A 171 -13.67 11.65 3.37
C GLN A 171 -13.24 12.06 4.79
N ASP A 172 -12.09 11.62 5.26
CA ASP A 172 -11.55 11.99 6.58
C ASP A 172 -11.32 13.50 6.68
N ARG A 173 -10.81 14.15 5.62
CA ARG A 173 -10.67 15.63 5.58
C ARG A 173 -12.01 16.36 5.69
N ARG A 174 -13.04 15.87 4.97
CA ARG A 174 -14.40 16.46 5.02
C ARG A 174 -15.00 16.31 6.42
N GLU A 175 -14.82 15.16 7.06
CA GLU A 175 -15.26 14.90 8.42
C GLU A 175 -14.56 15.82 9.41
N GLY A 176 -13.25 15.97 9.33
CA GLY A 176 -12.46 16.88 10.16
C GLY A 176 -12.88 18.35 10.02
N ASN A 177 -13.19 18.80 8.79
CA ASN A 177 -13.68 20.18 8.58
C ASN A 177 -15.07 20.38 9.19
N ARG A 178 -15.99 19.42 9.05
CA ARG A 178 -17.33 19.48 9.66
C ARG A 178 -17.25 19.60 11.18
N LEU A 179 -16.40 18.79 11.83
CA LEU A 179 -16.22 18.81 13.28
C LEU A 179 -15.69 20.19 13.76
N ARG A 180 -14.76 20.79 13.04
CA ARG A 180 -14.24 22.14 13.36
C ARG A 180 -15.29 23.22 13.22
N THR A 181 -16.10 23.19 12.16
CA THR A 181 -17.18 24.16 11.95
C THR A 181 -18.23 24.05 13.07
N ALA A 182 -18.60 22.81 13.45
CA ALA A 182 -19.55 22.58 14.54
C ALA A 182 -19.03 23.09 15.90
N ALA A 183 -17.74 22.91 16.18
CA ALA A 183 -17.12 23.42 17.41
C ALA A 183 -17.06 24.95 17.44
N GLY A 184 -16.79 25.60 16.30
CA GLY A 184 -16.75 27.08 16.21
C GLY A 184 -18.13 27.78 16.21
N SER A 185 -19.21 27.03 15.95
CA SER A 185 -20.60 27.56 15.97
C SER A 185 -21.30 27.33 17.32
N ALA A 186 -20.69 26.69 18.29
CA ALA A 186 -21.22 26.57 19.63
C ALA A 186 -21.27 27.98 20.27
N PRO A 187 -22.47 28.49 20.76
CA PRO A 187 -22.56 29.79 21.40
C PRO A 187 -21.66 29.74 22.64
N GLY A 188 -20.70 30.68 22.70
CA GLY A 188 -19.89 30.85 23.90
C GLY A 188 -20.85 31.22 25.05
N ASP A 189 -20.92 30.33 26.05
CA ASP A 189 -21.54 30.67 27.33
C ASP A 189 -20.81 31.91 27.89
N ARG A 190 -21.48 33.08 27.73
CA ARG A 190 -21.13 34.32 28.38
C ARG A 190 -21.85 34.40 29.70
#